data_7c83a353bfbc90844bc6b0992247039b
#
_entry.id   7c83a353bfbc90844bc6b0992247039b
#
_cell.length_a   1.000
_cell.length_b   1.000
_cell.length_c   1.000
_cell.angle_alpha   90.00
_cell.angle_beta   90.00
_cell.angle_gamma   90.00
#
_symmetry.space_group_name_H-M   'P 1'
#
loop_
_entity.id
_entity.type
_entity.pdbx_description
1 polymer ?
#
loop_
_entity_poly.entity_id
_entity_poly.type
_entity_poly.pdbx_seq_one_letter_code
_entity_poly.pdbx_strand_id
1 'polypeptide(L)'
;MTKILLVEDIPDNAELVRKALSKSGYEIIHALDAETGLQMALLHIPDLILLDLGLPDYDGQTLAGWMRAESVLDATPIVAVTAWPEETAQKMVESYGFDGYICKPILKVGEFVAKIDSYLKVS
;
A
#
# COMPACT_ATOMS: atom_id res chain seq x y z
N MET A 1 -15.38 -6.59 7.60
CA MET A 1 -14.45 -5.52 7.98
C MET A 1 -13.49 -5.26 6.84
N THR A 2 -13.23 -4.01 6.55
CA THR A 2 -12.30 -3.63 5.48
C THR A 2 -10.87 -3.99 5.86
N LYS A 3 -10.22 -4.72 4.98
CA LYS A 3 -8.83 -5.19 5.20
C LYS A 3 -7.88 -4.41 4.34
N ILE A 4 -6.81 -3.92 4.96
CA ILE A 4 -5.72 -3.22 4.27
C ILE A 4 -4.44 -3.98 4.50
N LEU A 5 -3.77 -4.36 3.41
CA LEU A 5 -2.43 -4.96 3.49
C LEU A 5 -1.40 -3.84 3.42
N LEU A 6 -0.52 -3.81 4.41
CA LEU A 6 0.61 -2.88 4.46
C LEU A 6 1.89 -3.67 4.27
N VAL A 7 2.63 -3.36 3.20
CA VAL A 7 3.95 -3.96 2.95
C VAL A 7 5.00 -2.89 3.25
N GLU A 8 5.65 -3.02 4.40
CA GLU A 8 6.59 -2.05 4.95
C GLU A 8 7.60 -2.76 5.84
N ASP A 9 8.89 -2.59 5.57
CA ASP A 9 9.95 -3.26 6.33
C ASP A 9 10.41 -2.49 7.57
N ILE A 10 10.15 -1.19 7.66
CA ILE A 10 10.59 -0.37 8.78
C ILE A 10 9.51 -0.35 9.85
N PRO A 11 9.76 -0.94 11.06
CA PRO A 11 8.72 -1.08 12.08
C PRO A 11 8.07 0.23 12.51
N ASP A 12 8.85 1.30 12.66
CA ASP A 12 8.32 2.59 13.10
C ASP A 12 7.33 3.18 12.09
N ASN A 13 7.64 3.05 10.79
CA ASN A 13 6.76 3.51 9.72
C ASN A 13 5.47 2.68 9.69
N ALA A 14 5.59 1.37 9.83
CA ALA A 14 4.45 0.46 9.86
C ALA A 14 3.54 0.75 11.05
N GLU A 15 4.12 1.02 12.22
CA GLU A 15 3.36 1.29 13.43
C GLU A 15 2.54 2.58 13.31
N LEU A 16 3.11 3.63 12.74
CA LEU A 16 2.40 4.88 12.50
C LEU A 16 1.16 4.65 11.62
N VAL A 17 1.34 3.96 10.51
CA VAL A 17 0.26 3.67 9.57
C VAL A 17 -0.80 2.78 10.23
N ARG A 18 -0.36 1.73 10.92
CA ARG A 18 -1.26 0.80 11.60
C ARG A 18 -2.14 1.51 12.62
N LYS A 19 -1.54 2.36 13.46
CA LYS A 19 -2.31 3.10 14.48
C LYS A 19 -3.34 4.02 13.84
N ALA A 20 -2.93 4.76 12.82
CA ALA A 20 -3.81 5.70 12.14
C ALA A 20 -5.03 4.98 11.54
N LEU A 21 -4.79 3.89 10.82
CA LEU A 21 -5.85 3.19 10.12
C LEU A 21 -6.71 2.32 11.03
N SER A 22 -6.11 1.74 12.08
CA SER A 22 -6.87 0.95 13.06
C SER A 22 -7.89 1.82 13.79
N LYS A 23 -7.53 3.06 14.10
CA LYS A 23 -8.48 4.01 14.72
C LYS A 23 -9.65 4.33 13.81
N SER A 24 -9.46 4.21 12.51
CA SER A 24 -10.53 4.44 11.52
C SER A 24 -11.38 3.20 11.26
N GLY A 25 -11.15 2.11 11.97
CA GLY A 25 -11.95 0.89 11.87
C GLY A 25 -11.46 -0.12 10.86
N TYR A 26 -10.28 0.05 10.29
CA TYR A 26 -9.72 -0.89 9.32
C TYR A 26 -8.91 -2.00 10.00
N GLU A 27 -9.00 -3.22 9.44
CA GLU A 27 -8.14 -4.32 9.83
C GLU A 27 -6.85 -4.23 9.03
N ILE A 28 -5.70 -4.19 9.70
CA ILE A 28 -4.41 -4.06 9.03
C ILE A 28 -3.66 -5.38 9.09
N ILE A 29 -3.28 -5.85 7.90
CA ILE A 29 -2.41 -7.02 7.74
C ILE A 29 -1.06 -6.48 7.33
N HIS A 30 0.00 -6.89 8.02
CA HIS A 30 1.34 -6.33 7.81
C HIS A 30 2.31 -7.39 7.29
N ALA A 31 3.02 -7.06 6.21
CA ALA A 31 4.09 -7.87 5.65
C ALA A 31 5.40 -7.07 5.67
N LEU A 32 6.51 -7.74 5.97
CA LEU A 32 7.81 -7.08 6.13
C LEU A 32 8.66 -7.06 4.86
N ASP A 33 8.27 -7.82 3.85
CA ASP A 33 9.02 -7.93 2.60
C ASP A 33 8.08 -8.22 1.42
N ALA A 34 8.63 -8.20 0.20
CA ALA A 34 7.82 -8.36 -1.00
C ALA A 34 7.23 -9.76 -1.13
N GLU A 35 8.01 -10.80 -0.87
CA GLU A 35 7.51 -12.18 -0.99
C GLU A 35 6.36 -12.45 -0.04
N THR A 36 6.51 -12.05 1.23
CA THR A 36 5.45 -12.18 2.23
C THR A 36 4.23 -11.34 1.83
N GLY A 37 4.48 -10.14 1.28
CA GLY A 37 3.42 -9.25 0.81
C GLY A 37 2.56 -9.91 -0.26
N LEU A 38 3.18 -10.56 -1.23
CA LEU A 38 2.44 -11.27 -2.28
C LEU A 38 1.62 -12.42 -1.68
N GLN A 39 2.22 -13.22 -0.81
CA GLN A 39 1.54 -14.34 -0.16
C GLN A 39 0.31 -13.86 0.63
N MET A 40 0.47 -12.78 1.40
CA MET A 40 -0.61 -12.23 2.20
C MET A 40 -1.73 -11.64 1.32
N ALA A 41 -1.37 -11.00 0.22
CA ALA A 41 -2.35 -10.48 -0.72
C ALA A 41 -3.21 -11.60 -1.32
N LEU A 42 -2.59 -12.70 -1.70
CA LEU A 42 -3.31 -13.84 -2.28
C LEU A 42 -4.13 -14.59 -1.25
N LEU A 43 -3.66 -14.66 -0.01
CA LEU A 43 -4.37 -15.35 1.07
C LEU A 43 -5.60 -14.56 1.55
N HIS A 44 -5.45 -13.26 1.72
CA HIS A 44 -6.49 -12.43 2.36
C HIS A 44 -7.36 -11.66 1.37
N ILE A 45 -6.92 -11.47 0.13
CA ILE A 45 -7.59 -10.64 -0.88
C ILE A 45 -8.06 -9.32 -0.26
N PRO A 46 -7.11 -8.44 0.12
CA PRO A 46 -7.46 -7.22 0.85
C PRO A 46 -8.25 -6.25 -0.01
N ASP A 47 -8.87 -5.28 0.63
CA ASP A 47 -9.61 -4.22 -0.06
C ASP A 47 -8.71 -3.11 -0.58
N LEU A 48 -7.50 -3.01 -0.02
CA LEU A 48 -6.49 -2.03 -0.42
C LEU A 48 -5.10 -2.57 -0.07
N ILE A 49 -4.12 -2.28 -0.91
CA ILE A 49 -2.72 -2.62 -0.65
C ILE A 49 -1.91 -1.32 -0.60
N LEU A 50 -1.21 -1.10 0.52
CA LEU A 50 -0.24 -0.03 0.67
C LEU A 50 1.15 -0.63 0.56
N LEU A 51 1.95 -0.10 -0.35
CA LEU A 51 3.18 -0.73 -0.77
C LEU A 51 4.35 0.25 -0.68
N ASP A 52 5.29 -0.03 0.22
CA ASP A 52 6.54 0.71 0.26
C ASP A 52 7.41 0.31 -0.93
N LEU A 53 8.08 1.27 -1.53
CA LEU A 53 8.92 1.02 -2.71
C LEU A 53 10.30 0.49 -2.35
N GLY A 54 10.80 0.80 -1.15
CA GLY A 54 12.13 0.38 -0.71
C GLY A 54 12.11 -0.86 0.18
N LEU A 55 11.72 -2.02 -0.35
CA LEU A 55 11.68 -3.26 0.42
C LEU A 55 13.03 -3.97 0.41
N PRO A 56 13.30 -4.85 1.40
CA PRO A 56 14.64 -5.46 1.56
C PRO A 56 14.97 -6.52 0.52
N ASP A 57 13.99 -7.25 0.00
CA ASP A 57 14.20 -8.35 -0.96
C ASP A 57 14.00 -7.92 -2.41
N TYR A 58 12.93 -7.19 -2.71
CA TYR A 58 12.61 -6.67 -4.04
C TYR A 58 12.06 -5.27 -3.91
N ASP A 59 12.13 -4.47 -4.97
CA ASP A 59 11.49 -3.17 -4.94
C ASP A 59 9.95 -3.27 -5.05
N GLY A 60 9.27 -2.21 -4.67
CA GLY A 60 7.80 -2.19 -4.67
C GLY A 60 7.22 -2.28 -6.09
N GLN A 61 7.93 -1.78 -7.10
CA GLN A 61 7.50 -1.85 -8.48
C GLN A 61 7.44 -3.30 -8.96
N THR A 62 8.45 -4.11 -8.61
CA THR A 62 8.48 -5.54 -8.92
C THR A 62 7.30 -6.25 -8.28
N LEU A 63 7.06 -5.97 -7.00
CA LEU A 63 5.94 -6.58 -6.28
C LEU A 63 4.60 -6.18 -6.91
N ALA A 64 4.42 -4.91 -7.27
CA ALA A 64 3.21 -4.45 -7.94
C ALA A 64 2.97 -5.21 -9.25
N GLY A 65 4.02 -5.45 -10.02
CA GLY A 65 3.94 -6.24 -11.25
C GLY A 65 3.48 -7.67 -10.98
N TRP A 66 4.01 -8.31 -9.95
CA TRP A 66 3.57 -9.66 -9.55
C TRP A 66 2.11 -9.68 -9.15
N MET A 67 1.66 -8.68 -8.39
CA MET A 67 0.27 -8.59 -7.95
C MET A 67 -0.67 -8.35 -9.13
N ARG A 68 -0.28 -7.52 -10.10
CA ARG A 68 -1.10 -7.26 -11.29
C ARG A 68 -1.18 -8.46 -12.23
N ALA A 69 -0.24 -9.39 -12.14
CA ALA A 69 -0.30 -10.65 -12.89
C ALA A 69 -1.32 -11.63 -12.29
N GLU A 70 -1.78 -11.39 -11.06
CA GLU A 70 -2.75 -12.24 -10.38
C GLU A 70 -4.17 -11.71 -10.60
N SER A 71 -4.97 -12.43 -11.36
CA SER A 71 -6.33 -11.98 -11.72
C SER A 71 -7.24 -11.74 -10.50
N VAL A 72 -7.02 -12.47 -9.42
CA VAL A 72 -7.80 -12.31 -8.19
C VAL A 72 -7.60 -10.93 -7.56
N LEU A 73 -6.52 -10.24 -7.91
CA LEU A 73 -6.20 -8.90 -7.40
C LEU A 73 -6.54 -7.78 -8.39
N ASP A 74 -7.19 -8.09 -9.51
CA ASP A 74 -7.47 -7.09 -10.56
C ASP A 74 -8.23 -5.87 -10.06
N ALA A 75 -9.18 -6.07 -9.15
CA ALA A 75 -10.00 -4.98 -8.61
C ALA A 75 -9.41 -4.35 -7.34
N THR A 76 -8.29 -4.86 -6.84
CA THR A 76 -7.69 -4.36 -5.60
C THR A 76 -6.83 -3.14 -5.90
N PRO A 77 -7.13 -1.97 -5.30
CA PRO A 77 -6.26 -0.80 -5.45
C PRO A 77 -4.89 -1.05 -4.82
N ILE A 78 -3.82 -0.65 -5.51
CA ILE A 78 -2.46 -0.71 -5.01
C ILE A 78 -1.92 0.71 -4.97
N VAL A 79 -1.58 1.18 -3.78
CA VAL A 79 -1.11 2.55 -3.56
C VAL A 79 0.32 2.52 -3.05
N ALA A 80 1.21 3.21 -3.75
CA ALA A 80 2.61 3.31 -3.35
C ALA A 80 2.75 4.30 -2.19
N VAL A 81 3.58 3.96 -1.20
CA VAL A 81 3.96 4.87 -0.13
C VAL A 81 5.47 5.07 -0.26
N THR A 82 5.89 6.29 -0.56
CA THR A 82 7.25 6.53 -1.00
C THR A 82 7.82 7.85 -0.49
N ALA A 83 9.15 7.86 -0.23
CA ALA A 83 9.88 9.09 0.05
C ALA A 83 10.38 9.81 -1.22
N TRP A 84 10.09 9.27 -2.39
CA TRP A 84 10.50 9.88 -3.66
C TRP A 84 9.77 11.20 -3.89
N PRO A 85 10.39 12.13 -4.64
CA PRO A 85 9.69 13.36 -5.03
C PRO A 85 8.39 13.07 -5.75
N GLU A 86 7.39 13.91 -5.54
CA GLU A 86 6.04 13.73 -6.08
C GLU A 86 6.04 13.50 -7.60
N GLU A 87 6.84 14.27 -8.33
CA GLU A 87 6.93 14.14 -9.79
C GLU A 87 7.41 12.73 -10.20
N THR A 88 8.43 12.22 -9.52
CA THR A 88 8.95 10.87 -9.77
C THR A 88 7.92 9.81 -9.41
N ALA A 89 7.26 9.98 -8.27
CA ALA A 89 6.24 9.04 -7.80
C ALA A 89 5.06 8.98 -8.78
N GLN A 90 4.64 10.10 -9.32
CA GLN A 90 3.54 10.16 -10.28
C GLN A 90 3.86 9.38 -11.57
N LYS A 91 5.06 9.55 -12.09
CA LYS A 91 5.51 8.80 -13.27
C LYS A 91 5.57 7.30 -13.01
N MET A 92 6.04 6.92 -11.84
CA MET A 92 6.15 5.53 -11.44
C MET A 92 4.76 4.88 -11.34
N VAL A 93 3.79 5.57 -10.78
CA VAL A 93 2.40 5.10 -10.69
C VAL A 93 1.84 4.77 -12.07
N GLU A 94 2.06 5.65 -13.04
CA GLU A 94 1.57 5.45 -14.39
C GLU A 94 2.21 4.25 -15.09
N SER A 95 3.45 3.92 -14.74
CA SER A 95 4.24 2.90 -15.44
C SER A 95 4.10 1.49 -14.88
N TYR A 96 3.74 1.32 -13.60
CA TYR A 96 3.85 0.03 -12.89
C TYR A 96 2.53 -0.53 -12.35
N GLY A 97 1.41 0.04 -12.72
CA GLY A 97 0.11 -0.51 -12.33
C GLY A 97 -0.38 -0.11 -10.95
N PHE A 98 0.18 0.95 -10.37
CA PHE A 98 -0.33 1.53 -9.14
C PHE A 98 -1.56 2.39 -9.43
N ASP A 99 -2.48 2.43 -8.47
CA ASP A 99 -3.67 3.29 -8.54
C ASP A 99 -3.43 4.68 -7.98
N GLY A 100 -2.36 4.85 -7.21
CA GLY A 100 -2.00 6.14 -6.65
C GLY A 100 -0.73 6.06 -5.83
N TYR A 101 -0.40 7.17 -5.18
CA TYR A 101 0.78 7.25 -4.33
C TYR A 101 0.53 8.18 -3.15
N ILE A 102 1.31 7.96 -2.09
CA ILE A 102 1.34 8.80 -0.89
C ILE A 102 2.81 9.09 -0.60
N CYS A 103 3.17 10.37 -0.50
CA CYS A 103 4.54 10.76 -0.22
C CYS A 103 4.83 10.72 1.27
N LYS A 104 5.98 10.16 1.64
CA LYS A 104 6.51 10.22 3.01
C LYS A 104 7.28 11.54 3.19
N PRO A 105 7.39 12.05 4.44
CA PRO A 105 6.79 11.53 5.66
C PRO A 105 5.30 11.85 5.75
N ILE A 106 4.58 11.03 6.52
CA ILE A 106 3.16 11.28 6.78
C ILE A 106 3.07 12.29 7.92
N LEU A 107 2.85 13.55 7.56
CA LEU A 107 2.86 14.66 8.52
C LEU A 107 1.48 14.95 9.12
N LYS A 108 0.43 14.69 8.34
CA LYS A 108 -0.94 14.95 8.76
C LYS A 108 -1.75 13.66 8.66
N VAL A 109 -1.95 13.03 9.81
CA VAL A 109 -2.64 11.74 9.89
C VAL A 109 -4.06 11.82 9.33
N GLY A 110 -4.78 12.90 9.61
CA GLY A 110 -6.14 13.08 9.09
C GLY A 110 -6.20 13.12 7.57
N GLU A 111 -5.26 13.80 6.94
CA GLU A 111 -5.18 13.85 5.47
C GLU A 111 -4.80 12.50 4.89
N PHE A 112 -3.91 11.79 5.55
CA PHE A 112 -3.52 10.43 5.15
C PHE A 112 -4.74 9.50 5.17
N VAL A 113 -5.48 9.49 6.28
CA VAL A 113 -6.68 8.65 6.42
C VAL A 113 -7.73 9.02 5.36
N ALA A 114 -7.94 10.31 5.12
CA ALA A 114 -8.90 10.76 4.12
C ALA A 114 -8.51 10.28 2.72
N LYS A 115 -7.22 10.28 2.40
CA LYS A 115 -6.73 9.78 1.11
C LYS A 115 -6.94 8.27 0.99
N ILE A 116 -6.67 7.51 2.05
CA ILE A 116 -6.94 6.07 2.08
C ILE A 116 -8.44 5.81 1.87
N ASP A 117 -9.30 6.55 2.56
CA ASP A 117 -10.74 6.42 2.41
C ASP A 117 -11.19 6.65 0.96
N SER A 118 -10.53 7.57 0.26
CA SER A 118 -10.88 7.88 -1.12
C SER A 118 -10.64 6.70 -2.07
N TYR A 119 -9.63 5.87 -1.80
CA TYR A 119 -9.36 4.66 -2.59
C TYR A 119 -10.34 3.53 -2.27
N LEU A 120 -10.94 3.55 -1.10
CA LEU A 120 -11.86 2.51 -0.64
C LEU A 120 -13.33 2.81 -0.95
N LYS A 121 -13.64 4.01 -1.35
CA LYS A 121 -15.02 4.38 -1.69
C LYS A 121 -15.43 3.71 -2.99
N VAL A 122 -16.49 2.95 -2.88
CA VAL A 122 -17.17 2.39 -4.05
C VAL A 122 -18.19 3.41 -4.50
N SER A 123 -18.02 3.90 -5.69
CA SER A 123 -18.97 4.84 -6.28
C SER A 123 -20.28 4.15 -6.64
#